data_1154cb5cd6124522bd10cd6872b9fc5e
#
_entry.id   1154cb5cd6124522bd10cd6872b9fc5e
#
_cell.length_a   1.000
_cell.length_b   1.000
_cell.length_c   1.000
_cell.angle_alpha   90.00
_cell.angle_beta   90.00
_cell.angle_gamma   90.00
#
_symmetry.space_group_name_H-M   'P 1'
#
loop_
_entity.id
_entity.type
_entity.pdbx_description
1 polymer ?
#
loop_
_entity_poly.entity_id
_entity_poly.type
_entity_poly.pdbx_seq_one_letter_code
_entity_poly.pdbx_strand_id
1 'polypeptide(L)'
;MYKRFSRDSRSYFSSRRRSALGLFVLFMAFFTSLFSFLAPFTPAALAEGEAFTVAQSGGSTTVGENGSTDTFTVVLDVQPSSDVVFSVSSADTNEATAAPSTLTFTNGNWNTPQTVTVTGANDSIIDGTQTTAVTISVVDAISDDAYDSLADQTVSVSTTDNDTAGFTVAQSGGSTTVAETGSTDTFTVVLNAQPTSNVVISVVSSDTGEATVSAGTLTFTNGNWDTPQTVTITGIDDDLVDGSQTTTTTLSVVDGSSDNDFDGVADQTVSVSTTDNDTAGFT
;
A
#
# COMPACT_ATOMS: atom_id res chain seq x y z
N MET A 1 -48.86 -5.21 36.08
CA MET A 1 -48.35 -5.64 37.42
C MET A 1 -46.93 -5.10 37.53
N TYR A 2 -46.82 -3.92 38.19
CA TYR A 2 -46.22 -3.71 39.51
C TYR A 2 -44.77 -4.28 39.59
N LYS A 3 -43.71 -3.51 39.95
CA LYS A 3 -43.53 -2.31 40.78
C LYS A 3 -42.18 -1.65 40.49
N ARG A 4 -42.17 -0.32 40.53
CA ARG A 4 -41.11 0.67 40.88
C ARG A 4 -40.43 0.37 42.24
N PHE A 5 -39.16 0.85 42.37
CA PHE A 5 -38.59 1.57 43.53
C PHE A 5 -37.22 2.10 43.09
N SER A 6 -36.88 3.28 42.95
CA SER A 6 -36.67 4.56 43.59
C SER A 6 -36.03 4.54 45.01
N ARG A 7 -34.86 5.23 45.08
CA ARG A 7 -34.35 6.13 46.13
C ARG A 7 -32.85 6.30 45.96
N ASP A 8 -32.27 7.37 45.57
CA ASP A 8 -32.13 8.70 46.15
C ASP A 8 -31.59 8.71 47.60
N SER A 9 -30.35 9.21 47.80
CA SER A 9 -29.99 9.97 48.96
C SER A 9 -28.70 10.78 48.75
N ARG A 10 -28.87 12.08 48.76
CA ARG A 10 -27.84 13.11 48.98
C ARG A 10 -27.43 13.12 50.44
N SER A 11 -26.17 13.52 50.72
CA SER A 11 -25.78 14.38 51.85
C SER A 11 -24.32 14.80 51.62
N TYR A 12 -23.96 15.99 51.40
CA TYR A 12 -24.00 17.25 52.13
C TYR A 12 -23.05 17.27 53.33
N PHE A 13 -22.30 18.40 53.47
CA PHE A 13 -21.48 18.99 54.53
C PHE A 13 -19.98 18.77 54.40
N SER A 14 -19.10 19.71 54.60
CA SER A 14 -19.15 21.17 54.92
C SER A 14 -17.70 21.62 55.15
N SER A 15 -17.45 22.83 54.70
CA SER A 15 -16.31 23.72 54.96
C SER A 15 -15.74 23.63 56.38
N ARG A 16 -14.41 23.78 56.54
CA ARG A 16 -13.84 24.68 57.57
C ARG A 16 -12.45 25.16 57.18
N ARG A 17 -12.38 26.45 56.94
CA ARG A 17 -11.16 27.25 57.06
C ARG A 17 -10.75 27.30 58.53
N ARG A 18 -9.44 27.20 58.78
CA ARG A 18 -8.83 27.87 59.97
C ARG A 18 -7.45 28.39 59.59
N SER A 19 -7.38 29.72 59.63
CA SER A 19 -6.17 30.51 59.77
C SER A 19 -5.56 30.24 61.17
N ALA A 20 -4.25 30.17 61.27
CA ALA A 20 -3.55 30.49 62.50
C ALA A 20 -2.24 31.20 62.14
N LEU A 21 -2.23 32.43 62.45
CA LEU A 21 -1.12 33.38 62.52
C LEU A 21 -0.40 33.18 63.85
N GLY A 22 0.95 33.29 63.83
CA GLY A 22 1.69 33.65 65.05
C GLY A 22 2.71 32.62 65.51
N LEU A 23 3.97 32.91 65.42
CA LEU A 23 4.77 33.37 66.49
C LEU A 23 6.24 33.58 66.12
N PHE A 24 6.66 34.81 66.24
CA PHE A 24 8.01 35.30 66.13
C PHE A 24 8.75 34.89 67.42
N VAL A 25 9.87 34.16 67.36
CA VAL A 25 10.89 34.17 68.43
C VAL A 25 12.28 34.15 67.85
N LEU A 26 12.96 35.23 68.13
CA LEU A 26 14.33 35.59 67.93
C LEU A 26 15.24 34.62 68.71
N PHE A 27 16.22 34.00 68.07
CA PHE A 27 17.44 33.48 68.75
C PHE A 27 18.67 33.90 67.94
N MET A 28 19.36 34.93 68.47
CA MET A 28 20.65 35.41 68.03
C MET A 28 21.70 34.79 68.90
N ALA A 29 22.57 33.94 68.34
CA ALA A 29 23.88 33.65 69.04
C ALA A 29 24.87 33.08 68.02
N PHE A 30 25.85 33.88 67.65
CA PHE A 30 27.26 33.60 67.45
C PHE A 30 27.63 32.17 66.98
N PHE A 31 28.08 32.07 65.67
CA PHE A 31 29.28 31.29 65.41
C PHE A 31 30.03 31.91 64.23
N THR A 32 31.25 32.29 64.51
CA THR A 32 32.23 32.89 63.59
C THR A 32 32.79 31.84 62.65
N SER A 33 32.96 32.27 61.38
CA SER A 33 34.04 31.87 60.47
C SER A 33 34.13 30.40 60.03
N LEU A 34 33.55 30.12 58.90
CA LEU A 34 34.22 29.34 57.84
C LEU A 34 33.80 29.92 56.47
N PHE A 35 34.60 30.79 55.91
CA PHE A 35 34.43 31.29 54.54
C PHE A 35 34.76 30.12 53.62
N SER A 36 33.82 29.24 53.39
CA SER A 36 33.87 28.25 52.32
C SER A 36 33.59 29.01 51.03
N PHE A 37 34.56 29.06 50.16
CA PHE A 37 34.51 29.64 48.83
C PHE A 37 33.47 28.82 48.04
N LEU A 38 32.19 29.22 48.14
CA LEU A 38 31.16 28.72 47.27
C LEU A 38 31.38 29.44 45.92
N ALA A 39 32.06 28.76 45.01
CA ALA A 39 32.05 29.19 43.61
C ALA A 39 30.62 29.46 43.18
N PRO A 40 30.35 30.53 42.43
CA PRO A 40 28.99 30.70 41.90
C PRO A 40 28.64 29.46 41.11
N PHE A 41 27.57 28.77 41.52
CA PHE A 41 26.92 27.75 40.73
C PHE A 41 26.35 28.54 39.54
N THR A 42 27.11 28.67 38.46
CA THR A 42 26.55 29.04 37.17
C THR A 42 25.62 27.85 36.86
N PRO A 43 24.30 28.07 36.72
CA PRO A 43 23.49 27.03 36.12
C PRO A 43 24.16 26.75 34.77
N ALA A 44 24.57 25.49 34.55
CA ALA A 44 24.89 25.04 33.24
C ALA A 44 23.72 25.52 32.38
N ALA A 45 23.97 26.35 31.40
CA ALA A 45 22.98 26.59 30.37
C ALA A 45 22.50 25.20 30.00
N LEU A 46 21.21 24.96 30.10
CA LEU A 46 20.62 23.78 29.50
C LEU A 46 21.09 23.89 28.05
N ALA A 47 22.01 23.04 27.65
CA ALA A 47 22.37 22.93 26.25
C ALA A 47 21.03 22.78 25.52
N GLU A 48 20.75 23.69 24.58
CA GLU A 48 19.67 23.42 23.63
C GLU A 48 20.03 22.06 23.08
N GLY A 49 19.17 21.05 23.36
CA GLY A 49 19.51 19.67 23.08
C GLY A 49 19.78 19.52 21.60
N GLU A 50 20.75 18.73 21.26
CA GLU A 50 21.01 18.33 19.89
C GLU A 50 19.70 17.89 19.25
N ALA A 51 19.47 18.30 17.99
CA ALA A 51 18.24 18.01 17.25
C ALA A 51 18.54 17.99 15.75
N PHE A 52 17.64 17.42 15.00
CA PHE A 52 17.64 17.49 13.56
C PHE A 52 16.23 17.75 13.03
N THR A 53 16.16 18.42 11.92
CA THR A 53 14.91 18.77 11.24
C THR A 53 14.76 17.97 9.96
N VAL A 54 13.58 17.36 9.78
CA VAL A 54 13.16 16.70 8.54
C VAL A 54 12.08 17.56 7.87
N ALA A 55 12.28 17.90 6.61
CA ALA A 55 11.34 18.73 5.85
C ALA A 55 10.95 18.04 4.54
N GLN A 56 9.67 17.74 4.38
CA GLN A 56 9.11 17.13 3.18
C GLN A 56 8.88 18.17 2.08
N SER A 57 9.17 17.82 0.83
CA SER A 57 8.85 18.66 -0.32
C SER A 57 7.32 18.81 -0.44
N GLY A 58 6.84 20.03 -0.65
CA GLY A 58 5.39 20.26 -0.69
C GLY A 58 4.59 19.97 0.59
N GLY A 59 5.26 19.57 1.69
CA GLY A 59 4.63 19.28 3.00
C GLY A 59 4.08 17.86 3.16
N SER A 60 4.22 17.01 2.16
CA SER A 60 3.89 15.56 2.19
C SER A 60 4.82 14.81 1.25
N THR A 61 5.00 13.52 1.44
CA THR A 61 5.76 12.66 0.53
C THR A 61 4.81 11.68 -0.14
N THR A 62 4.65 11.83 -1.46
CA THR A 62 3.74 11.00 -2.26
C THR A 62 4.45 10.53 -3.53
N VAL A 63 4.41 9.24 -3.77
CA VAL A 63 4.96 8.58 -4.95
C VAL A 63 3.91 7.69 -5.60
N GLY A 64 4.16 7.18 -6.78
CA GLY A 64 3.32 6.19 -7.43
C GLY A 64 4.15 4.98 -7.80
N GLU A 65 3.53 3.83 -7.90
CA GLU A 65 4.14 2.56 -8.29
C GLU A 65 4.78 2.60 -9.67
N ASN A 66 4.39 3.54 -10.51
CA ASN A 66 5.05 3.79 -11.81
C ASN A 66 6.51 4.26 -11.70
N GLY A 67 7.11 4.23 -10.50
CA GLY A 67 8.48 4.67 -10.25
C GLY A 67 8.63 6.18 -10.09
N SER A 68 7.55 6.90 -9.85
CA SER A 68 7.65 8.34 -9.57
C SER A 68 8.40 8.61 -8.28
N THR A 69 8.97 9.79 -8.15
CA THR A 69 9.82 10.16 -7.01
C THR A 69 9.31 11.41 -6.31
N ASP A 70 9.55 11.47 -5.00
CA ASP A 70 9.42 12.65 -4.18
C ASP A 70 10.62 12.77 -3.25
N THR A 71 10.78 13.89 -2.54
CA THR A 71 11.96 14.15 -1.73
C THR A 71 11.62 14.72 -0.36
N PHE A 72 12.49 14.47 0.61
CA PHE A 72 12.56 15.22 1.83
C PHE A 72 14.03 15.59 2.13
N THR A 73 14.24 16.52 3.01
CA THR A 73 15.58 16.93 3.44
C THR A 73 15.76 16.71 4.93
N VAL A 74 17.00 16.43 5.32
CA VAL A 74 17.44 16.31 6.71
C VAL A 74 18.55 17.35 6.93
N VAL A 75 18.54 18.01 8.09
CA VAL A 75 19.57 18.99 8.49
C VAL A 75 19.72 18.95 10.02
N LEU A 76 20.93 19.12 10.54
CA LEU A 76 21.15 19.28 11.98
C LEU A 76 20.80 20.69 12.42
N ASP A 77 20.27 20.84 13.62
CA ASP A 77 19.92 22.13 14.22
C ASP A 77 21.09 22.72 15.03
N VAL A 78 22.04 21.87 15.46
CA VAL A 78 23.22 22.25 16.23
C VAL A 78 24.48 21.71 15.56
N GLN A 79 25.59 22.43 15.68
CA GLN A 79 26.90 22.04 15.11
C GLN A 79 27.50 20.88 15.92
N PRO A 80 27.79 19.71 15.32
CA PRO A 80 28.39 18.59 16.02
C PRO A 80 29.89 18.80 16.25
N SER A 81 30.44 18.15 17.27
CA SER A 81 31.87 18.14 17.53
C SER A 81 32.63 17.10 16.70
N SER A 82 31.97 16.06 16.27
CA SER A 82 32.45 15.04 15.32
C SER A 82 31.33 14.69 14.32
N ASP A 83 31.56 13.77 13.42
CA ASP A 83 30.58 13.40 12.40
C ASP A 83 29.31 12.78 13.04
N VAL A 84 28.15 13.09 12.48
CA VAL A 84 26.86 12.47 12.79
C VAL A 84 26.37 11.71 11.55
N VAL A 85 26.14 10.42 11.70
CA VAL A 85 25.70 9.54 10.62
C VAL A 85 24.27 9.09 10.90
N PHE A 86 23.38 9.33 9.95
CA PHE A 86 22.04 8.78 9.97
C PHE A 86 21.92 7.60 9.03
N SER A 87 21.18 6.57 9.45
CA SER A 87 20.59 5.57 8.57
C SER A 87 19.22 6.04 8.09
N VAL A 88 18.90 5.73 6.83
CA VAL A 88 17.59 5.99 6.21
C VAL A 88 17.06 4.66 5.69
N SER A 89 15.91 4.24 6.18
CA SER A 89 15.33 2.95 5.82
C SER A 89 13.83 3.03 5.60
N SER A 90 13.34 2.38 4.54
CA SER A 90 11.90 2.16 4.33
C SER A 90 11.43 0.94 5.14
N ALA A 91 10.24 1.04 5.73
CA ALA A 91 9.61 -0.07 6.44
C ALA A 91 9.07 -1.13 5.46
N ASP A 92 8.68 -0.71 4.26
CA ASP A 92 8.28 -1.60 3.17
C ASP A 92 8.90 -1.15 1.85
N THR A 93 9.83 -1.94 1.34
CA THR A 93 10.54 -1.66 0.10
C THR A 93 9.78 -2.13 -1.14
N ASN A 94 8.69 -2.90 -0.97
CA ASN A 94 7.81 -3.26 -2.07
C ASN A 94 6.88 -2.09 -2.43
N GLU A 95 6.66 -1.17 -1.49
CA GLU A 95 5.88 0.04 -1.69
C GLU A 95 6.74 1.24 -2.10
N ALA A 96 7.79 1.51 -1.32
CA ALA A 96 8.68 2.63 -1.60
C ALA A 96 10.11 2.39 -1.10
N THR A 97 11.07 2.84 -1.87
CA THR A 97 12.50 2.85 -1.50
C THR A 97 12.98 4.26 -1.21
N ALA A 98 14.03 4.40 -0.40
CA ALA A 98 14.63 5.69 -0.07
C ALA A 98 16.14 5.67 -0.32
N ALA A 99 16.68 6.73 -0.91
CA ALA A 99 18.10 6.88 -1.20
C ALA A 99 18.59 8.33 -1.01
N PRO A 100 19.80 8.51 -0.48
CA PRO A 100 20.76 7.50 -0.02
C PRO A 100 20.30 6.83 1.27
N SER A 101 20.80 5.64 1.55
CA SER A 101 20.51 4.88 2.79
C SER A 101 21.29 5.41 4.01
N THR A 102 22.22 6.34 3.81
CA THR A 102 22.97 7.00 4.89
C THR A 102 23.20 8.47 4.55
N LEU A 103 23.13 9.33 5.59
CA LEU A 103 23.51 10.73 5.51
C LEU A 103 24.65 10.98 6.51
N THR A 104 25.66 11.74 6.12
CA THR A 104 26.75 12.11 7.01
C THR A 104 26.85 13.62 7.14
N PHE A 105 26.70 14.11 8.34
CA PHE A 105 26.90 15.51 8.70
C PHE A 105 28.20 15.66 9.45
N THR A 106 29.00 16.61 9.00
CA THR A 106 30.29 16.97 9.61
C THR A 106 30.20 18.35 10.26
N ASN A 107 31.18 18.73 11.03
CA ASN A 107 31.32 20.09 11.55
C ASN A 107 31.26 21.19 10.46
N GLY A 108 31.56 20.84 9.19
CA GLY A 108 31.60 21.80 8.08
C GLY A 108 30.32 21.86 7.23
N ASN A 109 29.42 20.85 7.31
CA ASN A 109 28.21 20.79 6.47
C ASN A 109 26.92 20.59 7.26
N TRP A 110 26.97 20.58 8.59
CA TRP A 110 25.85 20.26 9.48
C TRP A 110 24.56 21.05 9.20
N ASN A 111 24.70 22.32 8.82
CA ASN A 111 23.58 23.23 8.52
C ASN A 111 23.19 23.26 7.04
N THR A 112 23.71 22.34 6.23
CA THR A 112 23.36 22.21 4.82
C THR A 112 22.39 21.05 4.66
N PRO A 113 21.11 21.29 4.29
CA PRO A 113 20.14 20.22 4.11
C PRO A 113 20.62 19.17 3.11
N GLN A 114 20.57 17.90 3.49
CA GLN A 114 20.85 16.77 2.61
C GLN A 114 19.53 16.15 2.16
N THR A 115 19.43 15.86 0.88
CA THR A 115 18.20 15.36 0.26
C THR A 115 18.16 13.85 0.26
N VAL A 116 17.00 13.30 0.65
CA VAL A 116 16.63 11.91 0.44
C VAL A 116 15.56 11.87 -0.63
N THR A 117 15.76 11.03 -1.63
CA THR A 117 14.79 10.74 -2.68
C THR A 117 14.03 9.46 -2.32
N VAL A 118 12.73 9.55 -2.32
CA VAL A 118 11.82 8.40 -2.18
C VAL A 118 11.32 8.04 -3.57
N THR A 119 11.32 6.75 -3.90
CA THR A 119 10.87 6.22 -5.20
C THR A 119 9.82 5.15 -4.94
N GLY A 120 8.66 5.27 -5.59
CA GLY A 120 7.63 4.24 -5.56
C GLY A 120 8.12 2.96 -6.21
N ALA A 121 7.82 1.83 -5.61
CA ALA A 121 8.10 0.51 -6.17
C ALA A 121 6.84 0.01 -6.90
N ASN A 122 7.03 -0.68 -8.03
CA ASN A 122 5.93 -1.22 -8.81
C ASN A 122 5.72 -2.68 -8.47
N ASP A 123 4.48 -3.04 -8.23
CA ASP A 123 4.07 -4.45 -8.25
C ASP A 123 2.93 -4.65 -9.28
N SER A 124 2.04 -5.58 -9.10
CA SER A 124 0.92 -5.85 -10.01
C SER A 124 -0.36 -6.13 -9.24
N ILE A 125 -0.40 -5.82 -7.94
CA ILE A 125 -1.53 -6.07 -7.05
C ILE A 125 -2.43 -4.84 -7.03
N ILE A 126 -3.73 -5.03 -7.16
CA ILE A 126 -4.70 -3.97 -6.96
C ILE A 126 -4.95 -3.87 -5.46
N ASP A 127 -4.22 -3.00 -4.76
CA ASP A 127 -4.33 -2.83 -3.31
C ASP A 127 -4.65 -1.39 -2.90
N GLY A 128 -4.81 -0.51 -3.88
CA GLY A 128 -5.09 0.89 -3.69
C GLY A 128 -3.89 1.65 -3.13
N THR A 129 -4.16 2.83 -2.60
CA THR A 129 -3.07 3.65 -2.05
C THR A 129 -2.53 3.07 -0.75
N GLN A 130 -1.27 2.70 -0.73
CA GLN A 130 -0.56 2.18 0.42
C GLN A 130 0.20 3.28 1.19
N THR A 131 0.51 3.02 2.45
CA THR A 131 1.27 3.95 3.28
C THR A 131 2.40 3.22 3.97
N THR A 132 3.63 3.63 3.71
CA THR A 132 4.83 3.13 4.39
C THR A 132 5.56 4.24 5.14
N ALA A 133 6.45 3.88 6.07
CA ALA A 133 7.27 4.82 6.81
C ALA A 133 8.73 4.74 6.38
N VAL A 134 9.34 5.88 6.09
CA VAL A 134 10.79 6.01 5.99
C VAL A 134 11.33 6.53 7.32
N THR A 135 12.18 5.75 7.98
CA THR A 135 12.77 6.05 9.27
C THR A 135 14.17 6.64 9.10
N ILE A 136 14.45 7.69 9.85
CA ILE A 136 15.75 8.36 9.96
C ILE A 136 16.23 8.18 11.40
N SER A 137 17.33 7.42 11.59
CA SER A 137 17.89 7.07 12.90
C SER A 137 19.37 7.41 12.97
N VAL A 138 19.85 7.91 14.10
CA VAL A 138 21.28 8.06 14.36
C VAL A 138 21.97 6.69 14.42
N VAL A 139 23.16 6.58 13.84
CA VAL A 139 24.00 5.39 13.94
C VAL A 139 25.02 5.63 15.07
N ASP A 140 24.62 5.39 16.31
CA ASP A 140 25.36 5.72 17.55
C ASP A 140 26.84 5.31 17.53
N ALA A 141 27.15 4.12 17.03
CA ALA A 141 28.50 3.57 17.06
C ALA A 141 29.57 4.40 16.27
N ILE A 142 29.12 5.30 15.40
CA ILE A 142 29.97 6.08 14.52
C ILE A 142 29.57 7.57 14.46
N SER A 143 28.70 8.00 15.35
CA SER A 143 28.21 9.38 15.46
C SER A 143 28.82 10.09 16.66
N ASP A 144 28.61 11.40 16.71
CA ASP A 144 28.91 12.23 17.91
C ASP A 144 28.01 11.76 19.07
N ASP A 145 28.61 11.37 20.21
CA ASP A 145 27.91 10.83 21.39
C ASP A 145 26.78 11.77 21.89
N ALA A 146 26.87 13.07 21.60
CA ALA A 146 25.83 14.03 21.96
C ALA A 146 24.51 13.80 21.22
N TYR A 147 24.54 13.13 20.05
CA TYR A 147 23.39 12.82 19.21
C TYR A 147 22.80 11.43 19.45
N ASP A 148 23.48 10.54 20.19
CA ASP A 148 23.07 9.14 20.38
C ASP A 148 21.69 8.99 21.03
N SER A 149 21.25 9.97 21.83
CA SER A 149 19.97 9.93 22.54
C SER A 149 18.80 10.47 21.72
N LEU A 150 19.03 10.90 20.47
CA LEU A 150 17.95 11.43 19.65
C LEU A 150 16.96 10.35 19.26
N ALA A 151 15.68 10.68 19.37
CA ALA A 151 14.63 9.79 18.90
C ALA A 151 14.60 9.75 17.36
N ASP A 152 14.35 8.58 16.82
CA ASP A 152 14.08 8.39 15.39
C ASP A 152 12.96 9.31 14.91
N GLN A 153 13.12 9.86 13.72
CA GLN A 153 12.03 10.54 13.02
C GLN A 153 11.54 9.69 11.84
N THR A 154 10.28 9.83 11.52
CA THR A 154 9.66 9.11 10.41
C THR A 154 8.99 10.04 9.43
N VAL A 155 9.13 9.74 8.14
CA VAL A 155 8.38 10.35 7.05
C VAL A 155 7.34 9.34 6.60
N SER A 156 6.06 9.72 6.66
CA SER A 156 4.98 8.93 6.07
C SER A 156 4.99 9.12 4.57
N VAL A 157 5.08 8.03 3.84
CA VAL A 157 5.07 7.99 2.37
C VAL A 157 3.77 7.36 1.91
N SER A 158 3.07 8.04 1.01
CA SER A 158 1.87 7.51 0.35
C SER A 158 2.26 7.05 -1.06
N THR A 159 2.05 5.78 -1.35
CA THR A 159 2.26 5.18 -2.67
C THR A 159 0.91 4.97 -3.36
N THR A 160 0.73 5.54 -4.54
CA THR A 160 -0.51 5.39 -5.31
C THR A 160 -0.39 4.20 -6.25
N ASP A 161 -1.39 3.32 -6.19
CA ASP A 161 -1.57 2.16 -7.05
C ASP A 161 -1.84 2.59 -8.49
N ASN A 162 -1.26 1.89 -9.44
CA ASN A 162 -1.45 2.10 -10.87
C ASN A 162 -2.09 0.89 -11.59
N ASP A 163 -2.40 -0.17 -10.88
CA ASP A 163 -2.96 -1.39 -11.43
C ASP A 163 -4.48 -1.32 -11.60
N THR A 164 -4.99 -2.06 -12.55
CA THR A 164 -6.41 -2.04 -12.88
C THR A 164 -6.91 -3.44 -13.21
N ALA A 165 -8.00 -3.85 -12.56
CA ALA A 165 -8.67 -5.11 -12.83
C ALA A 165 -9.11 -5.24 -14.28
N GLY A 166 -8.87 -6.40 -14.84
CA GLY A 166 -9.27 -6.72 -16.20
C GLY A 166 -8.72 -8.07 -16.64
N PHE A 167 -9.13 -8.50 -17.81
CA PHE A 167 -8.56 -9.65 -18.49
C PHE A 167 -8.43 -9.37 -19.99
N THR A 168 -7.45 -10.03 -20.61
CA THR A 168 -7.19 -9.92 -22.04
C THR A 168 -7.53 -11.24 -22.71
N VAL A 169 -8.27 -11.15 -23.83
CA VAL A 169 -8.61 -12.28 -24.70
C VAL A 169 -7.80 -12.17 -25.99
N ALA A 170 -7.07 -13.22 -26.36
CA ALA A 170 -6.28 -13.26 -27.59
C ALA A 170 -6.67 -14.47 -28.46
N GLN A 171 -7.25 -14.19 -29.61
CA GLN A 171 -7.67 -15.21 -30.58
C GLN A 171 -6.48 -15.72 -31.38
N SER A 172 -6.40 -17.04 -31.60
CA SER A 172 -5.39 -17.62 -32.48
C SER A 172 -5.62 -17.11 -33.93
N GLY A 173 -4.53 -16.70 -34.58
CA GLY A 173 -4.65 -16.14 -35.94
C GLY A 173 -5.44 -14.84 -36.07
N GLY A 174 -5.93 -14.24 -34.98
CA GLY A 174 -6.67 -12.97 -34.94
C GLY A 174 -8.19 -13.10 -35.22
N SER A 175 -8.70 -14.31 -35.42
CA SER A 175 -10.13 -14.64 -35.56
C SER A 175 -10.37 -16.08 -35.09
N THR A 176 -11.60 -16.40 -34.70
CA THR A 176 -11.99 -17.74 -34.31
C THR A 176 -12.94 -18.32 -35.37
N THR A 177 -12.50 -19.36 -36.05
CA THR A 177 -13.25 -20.00 -37.13
C THR A 177 -13.20 -21.51 -37.00
N VAL A 178 -14.36 -22.14 -37.02
CA VAL A 178 -14.51 -23.61 -36.98
C VAL A 178 -15.41 -24.06 -38.13
N ALA A 179 -15.51 -25.36 -38.31
CA ALA A 179 -16.42 -25.97 -39.27
C ALA A 179 -17.24 -27.05 -38.57
N GLU A 180 -18.45 -27.33 -39.02
CA GLU A 180 -19.35 -28.39 -38.53
C GLU A 180 -18.71 -29.77 -38.58
N THR A 181 -17.68 -29.97 -39.40
CA THR A 181 -16.89 -31.22 -39.43
C THR A 181 -16.19 -31.53 -38.08
N GLY A 182 -16.42 -30.75 -37.01
CA GLY A 182 -15.79 -30.90 -35.73
C GLY A 182 -14.39 -30.28 -35.66
N SER A 183 -14.07 -29.35 -36.54
CA SER A 183 -12.80 -28.61 -36.48
C SER A 183 -12.71 -27.76 -35.22
N THR A 184 -11.49 -27.44 -34.80
CA THR A 184 -11.25 -26.65 -33.61
C THR A 184 -10.42 -25.41 -33.89
N ASP A 185 -10.68 -24.37 -33.09
CA ASP A 185 -9.85 -23.16 -33.00
C ASP A 185 -9.69 -22.77 -31.52
N THR A 186 -8.81 -21.86 -31.20
CA THR A 186 -8.50 -21.50 -29.81
C THR A 186 -8.40 -19.99 -29.60
N PHE A 187 -8.69 -19.59 -28.37
CA PHE A 187 -8.26 -18.29 -27.83
C PHE A 187 -7.68 -18.48 -26.45
N THR A 188 -6.94 -17.50 -25.97
CA THR A 188 -6.37 -17.49 -24.61
C THR A 188 -6.95 -16.35 -23.79
N VAL A 189 -7.00 -16.54 -22.49
CA VAL A 189 -7.43 -15.54 -21.51
C VAL A 189 -6.34 -15.40 -20.45
N VAL A 190 -6.03 -14.18 -20.03
CA VAL A 190 -5.06 -13.86 -18.99
C VAL A 190 -5.54 -12.63 -18.23
N LEU A 191 -5.31 -12.54 -16.90
CA LEU A 191 -5.65 -11.34 -16.13
C LEU A 191 -4.63 -10.22 -16.40
N ASN A 192 -5.04 -8.98 -16.19
CA ASN A 192 -4.21 -7.79 -16.40
C ASN A 192 -3.48 -7.37 -15.11
N ALA A 193 -3.97 -7.81 -13.94
CA ALA A 193 -3.40 -7.54 -12.64
C ALA A 193 -3.49 -8.77 -11.74
N GLN A 194 -2.67 -8.83 -10.72
CA GLN A 194 -2.58 -9.92 -9.77
C GLN A 194 -3.73 -9.86 -8.76
N PRO A 195 -4.60 -10.89 -8.68
CA PRO A 195 -5.68 -10.90 -7.71
C PRO A 195 -5.16 -11.30 -6.32
N THR A 196 -5.79 -10.80 -5.27
CA THR A 196 -5.53 -11.21 -3.88
C THR A 196 -6.23 -12.52 -3.51
N SER A 197 -7.30 -12.86 -4.23
CA SER A 197 -8.02 -14.14 -4.15
C SER A 197 -8.31 -14.68 -5.55
N ASN A 198 -9.00 -15.81 -5.68
CA ASN A 198 -9.27 -16.39 -7.00
C ASN A 198 -10.19 -15.48 -7.82
N VAL A 199 -9.99 -15.46 -9.14
CA VAL A 199 -10.92 -14.89 -10.12
C VAL A 199 -11.45 -16.02 -10.99
N VAL A 200 -12.77 -16.17 -11.06
CA VAL A 200 -13.47 -17.16 -11.87
C VAL A 200 -14.12 -16.44 -13.06
N ILE A 201 -13.76 -16.83 -14.27
CA ILE A 201 -14.37 -16.31 -15.50
C ILE A 201 -15.26 -17.40 -16.09
N SER A 202 -16.56 -17.13 -16.25
CA SER A 202 -17.46 -17.97 -17.00
C SER A 202 -17.23 -17.83 -18.50
N VAL A 203 -17.34 -18.92 -19.25
CA VAL A 203 -17.19 -18.95 -20.71
C VAL A 203 -18.39 -19.63 -21.31
N VAL A 204 -19.23 -18.89 -22.00
CA VAL A 204 -20.53 -19.38 -22.49
C VAL A 204 -20.69 -19.13 -23.99
N SER A 205 -20.97 -20.19 -24.76
CA SER A 205 -21.40 -20.06 -26.14
C SER A 205 -22.87 -19.66 -26.20
N SER A 206 -23.22 -18.71 -27.06
CA SER A 206 -24.63 -18.32 -27.28
C SER A 206 -25.44 -19.38 -28.02
N ASP A 207 -24.78 -20.26 -28.77
CA ASP A 207 -25.38 -21.37 -29.49
C ASP A 207 -24.46 -22.61 -29.45
N THR A 208 -24.84 -23.60 -28.66
CA THR A 208 -24.08 -24.86 -28.54
C THR A 208 -24.42 -25.87 -29.63
N GLY A 209 -25.42 -25.59 -30.47
CA GLY A 209 -25.71 -26.34 -31.69
C GLY A 209 -24.70 -26.05 -32.80
N GLU A 210 -24.11 -24.86 -32.78
CA GLU A 210 -23.10 -24.41 -33.73
C GLU A 210 -21.66 -24.60 -33.26
N ALA A 211 -21.39 -24.12 -32.02
CA ALA A 211 -20.04 -24.19 -31.47
C ALA A 211 -20.06 -24.36 -29.95
N THR A 212 -19.19 -25.23 -29.46
CA THR A 212 -19.02 -25.52 -28.04
C THR A 212 -17.66 -25.05 -27.55
N VAL A 213 -17.55 -24.79 -26.23
CA VAL A 213 -16.33 -24.41 -25.52
C VAL A 213 -15.77 -25.58 -24.71
N SER A 214 -14.45 -25.73 -24.65
CA SER A 214 -13.78 -26.80 -23.89
C SER A 214 -13.91 -26.71 -22.38
N ALA A 215 -14.15 -25.47 -21.86
CA ALA A 215 -14.29 -25.19 -20.45
C ALA A 215 -15.34 -24.11 -20.24
N GLY A 216 -16.35 -24.37 -19.40
CA GLY A 216 -17.37 -23.39 -19.04
C GLY A 216 -16.90 -22.36 -18.00
N THR A 217 -15.76 -22.59 -17.39
CA THR A 217 -15.14 -21.67 -16.44
C THR A 217 -13.61 -21.77 -16.51
N LEU A 218 -12.95 -20.62 -16.29
CA LEU A 218 -11.50 -20.51 -16.04
C LEU A 218 -11.31 -19.98 -14.63
N THR A 219 -10.29 -20.49 -13.93
CA THR A 219 -9.95 -20.02 -12.59
C THR A 219 -8.52 -19.54 -12.56
N PHE A 220 -8.37 -18.28 -12.23
CA PHE A 220 -7.08 -17.63 -12.00
C PHE A 220 -6.85 -17.46 -10.50
N THR A 221 -5.62 -17.67 -10.07
CA THR A 221 -5.17 -17.53 -8.68
C THR A 221 -4.06 -16.50 -8.63
N ASN A 222 -3.69 -16.05 -7.44
CA ASN A 222 -2.50 -15.23 -7.22
C ASN A 222 -1.22 -15.78 -7.88
N GLY A 223 -1.11 -17.10 -8.05
CA GLY A 223 0.10 -17.76 -8.60
C GLY A 223 0.07 -18.08 -10.08
N ASN A 224 -1.05 -17.89 -10.79
CA ASN A 224 -1.17 -18.18 -12.22
C ASN A 224 -1.93 -17.12 -13.04
N TRP A 225 -2.17 -15.95 -12.45
CA TRP A 225 -2.96 -14.87 -13.04
C TRP A 225 -2.38 -14.36 -14.37
N ASP A 226 -1.06 -14.34 -14.50
CA ASP A 226 -0.28 -13.92 -15.67
C ASP A 226 -0.02 -15.04 -16.68
N THR A 227 -0.51 -16.25 -16.40
CA THR A 227 -0.34 -17.42 -17.27
C THR A 227 -1.59 -17.59 -18.13
N PRO A 228 -1.50 -17.38 -19.47
CA PRO A 228 -2.63 -17.52 -20.36
C PRO A 228 -3.29 -18.91 -20.30
N GLN A 229 -4.60 -18.96 -20.05
CA GLN A 229 -5.39 -20.19 -20.11
C GLN A 229 -6.06 -20.31 -21.46
N THR A 230 -5.98 -21.48 -22.07
CA THR A 230 -6.52 -21.73 -23.43
C THR A 230 -7.95 -22.25 -23.36
N VAL A 231 -8.83 -21.65 -24.14
CA VAL A 231 -10.16 -22.17 -24.46
C VAL A 231 -10.15 -22.68 -25.89
N THR A 232 -10.60 -23.92 -26.06
CA THR A 232 -10.81 -24.51 -27.39
C THR A 232 -12.28 -24.39 -27.78
N ILE A 233 -12.54 -23.87 -28.95
CA ILE A 233 -13.84 -23.87 -29.61
C ILE A 233 -13.89 -25.06 -30.56
N THR A 234 -15.00 -25.77 -30.56
CA THR A 234 -15.26 -26.91 -31.46
C THR A 234 -16.54 -26.67 -32.22
N GLY A 235 -16.53 -26.72 -33.54
CA GLY A 235 -17.70 -26.70 -34.38
C GLY A 235 -18.55 -27.95 -34.20
N ILE A 236 -19.86 -27.83 -34.22
CA ILE A 236 -20.83 -28.93 -34.04
C ILE A 236 -21.48 -29.19 -35.39
N ASP A 237 -21.55 -30.46 -35.74
CA ASP A 237 -22.16 -30.96 -36.94
C ASP A 237 -23.69 -31.07 -36.78
N ASP A 238 -24.43 -30.56 -37.75
CA ASP A 238 -25.84 -30.80 -37.86
C ASP A 238 -26.22 -31.25 -39.30
N ASP A 239 -27.46 -31.33 -39.71
CA ASP A 239 -27.91 -31.76 -41.04
C ASP A 239 -28.63 -30.62 -41.79
N LEU A 240 -28.46 -29.36 -41.34
CA LEU A 240 -29.14 -28.19 -41.91
C LEU A 240 -28.26 -27.52 -42.96
N VAL A 241 -28.79 -27.29 -44.14
CA VAL A 241 -28.12 -26.46 -45.16
C VAL A 241 -28.45 -24.99 -44.87
N ASP A 242 -27.78 -24.36 -43.95
CA ASP A 242 -28.08 -23.00 -43.48
C ASP A 242 -26.95 -21.99 -43.73
N GLY A 243 -25.84 -22.47 -44.29
CA GLY A 243 -24.66 -21.67 -44.59
C GLY A 243 -23.87 -21.30 -43.35
N SER A 244 -22.83 -20.50 -43.49
CA SER A 244 -21.97 -20.16 -42.35
C SER A 244 -22.73 -19.38 -41.27
N GLN A 245 -22.69 -19.87 -40.05
CA GLN A 245 -23.30 -19.27 -38.87
C GLN A 245 -22.30 -18.47 -38.04
N THR A 246 -22.80 -17.52 -37.27
CA THR A 246 -21.98 -16.76 -36.35
C THR A 246 -22.55 -16.86 -34.96
N THR A 247 -21.76 -17.42 -34.01
CA THR A 247 -22.09 -17.49 -32.60
C THR A 247 -21.18 -16.61 -31.75
N THR A 248 -21.61 -16.26 -30.56
CA THR A 248 -20.84 -15.41 -29.67
C THR A 248 -20.47 -16.20 -28.40
N THR A 249 -19.20 -16.29 -28.12
CA THR A 249 -18.72 -16.77 -26.81
C THR A 249 -18.57 -15.58 -25.89
N THR A 250 -19.31 -15.54 -24.77
CA THR A 250 -19.23 -14.50 -23.76
C THR A 250 -18.37 -14.96 -22.60
N LEU A 251 -17.47 -14.07 -22.16
CA LEU A 251 -16.63 -14.23 -21.00
C LEU A 251 -17.02 -13.19 -19.95
N SER A 252 -17.40 -13.62 -18.75
CA SER A 252 -17.79 -12.73 -17.66
C SER A 252 -17.21 -13.18 -16.32
N VAL A 253 -16.81 -12.23 -15.49
CA VAL A 253 -16.38 -12.53 -14.14
C VAL A 253 -17.57 -13.03 -13.32
N VAL A 254 -17.36 -14.07 -12.52
CA VAL A 254 -18.38 -14.62 -11.60
C VAL A 254 -18.20 -13.99 -10.22
N ASP A 255 -18.77 -12.81 -9.98
CA ASP A 255 -18.58 -11.94 -8.83
C ASP A 255 -18.60 -12.70 -7.48
N GLY A 256 -19.62 -13.54 -7.27
CA GLY A 256 -19.75 -14.30 -6.00
C GLY A 256 -18.68 -15.37 -5.75
N SER A 257 -17.74 -15.57 -6.69
CA SER A 257 -16.66 -16.57 -6.60
C SER A 257 -15.30 -15.96 -6.96
N SER A 258 -15.25 -14.65 -7.15
CA SER A 258 -14.08 -13.92 -7.61
C SER A 258 -13.60 -12.92 -6.56
N ASP A 259 -12.39 -12.41 -6.77
CA ASP A 259 -11.84 -11.26 -6.06
C ASP A 259 -12.73 -10.03 -6.30
N ASN A 260 -13.11 -9.34 -5.25
CA ASN A 260 -14.03 -8.20 -5.33
C ASN A 260 -13.52 -7.04 -6.21
N ASP A 261 -12.21 -6.91 -6.36
CA ASP A 261 -11.61 -5.88 -7.22
C ASP A 261 -11.92 -6.14 -8.70
N PHE A 262 -12.26 -7.39 -9.06
CA PHE A 262 -12.63 -7.79 -10.40
C PHE A 262 -14.15 -7.78 -10.67
N ASP A 263 -15.02 -7.58 -9.66
CA ASP A 263 -16.48 -7.59 -9.82
C ASP A 263 -17.01 -6.58 -10.84
N GLY A 264 -16.32 -5.47 -11.04
CA GLY A 264 -16.70 -4.42 -12.00
C GLY A 264 -16.17 -4.60 -13.41
N VAL A 265 -15.44 -5.69 -13.69
CA VAL A 265 -14.84 -5.94 -15.01
C VAL A 265 -15.91 -6.26 -16.05
N ALA A 266 -15.91 -5.50 -17.14
CA ALA A 266 -16.89 -5.67 -18.21
C ALA A 266 -16.71 -7.01 -18.93
N ASP A 267 -17.83 -7.62 -19.32
CA ASP A 267 -17.85 -8.82 -20.16
C ASP A 267 -17.10 -8.58 -21.47
N GLN A 268 -16.40 -9.62 -21.94
CA GLN A 268 -15.80 -9.64 -23.25
C GLN A 268 -16.42 -10.72 -24.11
N THR A 269 -16.34 -10.56 -25.42
CA THR A 269 -16.93 -11.51 -26.36
C THR A 269 -15.95 -11.91 -27.45
N VAL A 270 -16.03 -13.18 -27.84
CA VAL A 270 -15.36 -13.74 -29.02
C VAL A 270 -16.42 -14.11 -30.04
N SER A 271 -16.33 -13.53 -31.22
CA SER A 271 -17.18 -13.92 -32.38
C SER A 271 -16.58 -15.18 -33.01
N VAL A 272 -17.38 -16.22 -33.11
CA VAL A 272 -17.02 -17.50 -33.72
C VAL A 272 -17.80 -17.68 -35.01
N SER A 273 -17.10 -17.99 -36.10
CA SER A 273 -17.73 -18.36 -37.37
C SER A 273 -17.68 -19.87 -37.57
N THR A 274 -18.83 -20.50 -37.72
CA THR A 274 -18.94 -21.93 -38.05
C THR A 274 -19.26 -22.05 -39.52
N THR A 275 -18.51 -22.83 -40.28
CA THR A 275 -18.76 -23.08 -41.69
C THR A 275 -19.57 -24.35 -41.88
N ASP A 276 -20.70 -24.21 -42.63
CA ASP A 276 -21.60 -25.29 -43.01
C ASP A 276 -20.90 -26.27 -43.97
N ASN A 277 -21.11 -27.55 -43.73
CA ASN A 277 -20.59 -28.63 -44.57
C ASN A 277 -21.68 -29.37 -45.36
N ASP A 278 -22.95 -29.02 -45.17
CA ASP A 278 -24.08 -29.69 -45.77
C ASP A 278 -24.40 -29.17 -47.19
N THR A 279 -24.98 -30.03 -47.97
CA THR A 279 -25.36 -29.69 -49.33
C THR A 279 -26.76 -30.17 -49.65
N ALA A 280 -27.59 -29.28 -50.19
CA ALA A 280 -28.92 -29.68 -50.68
C ALA A 280 -28.80 -30.74 -51.78
N GLY A 281 -29.43 -31.89 -51.63
CA GLY A 281 -29.44 -32.96 -52.61
C GLY A 281 -30.75 -33.75 -52.56
N PHE A 282 -31.08 -34.40 -53.71
CA PHE A 282 -32.16 -35.39 -53.77
C PHE A 282 -31.52 -36.75 -53.92
N THR A 283 -31.90 -37.72 -53.12
CA THR A 283 -31.54 -39.15 -53.21
C THR A 283 -32.64 -39.94 -53.91
#